data_c1c859dc2ea679b5f9d4074f92426e30
#
_entry.id   c1c859dc2ea679b5f9d4074f92426e30
#
_cell.length_a   1.000
_cell.length_b   1.000
_cell.length_c   1.000
_cell.angle_alpha   90.00
_cell.angle_beta   90.00
_cell.angle_gamma   90.00
#
_symmetry.space_group_name_H-M   'P 1'
#
loop_
_entity.id
_entity.type
_entity.pdbx_description
1 polymer ?
#
loop_
_entity_poly.entity_id
_entity_poly.type
_entity_poly.pdbx_seq_one_letter_code
_entity_poly.pdbx_strand_id
1 'polypeptide(L)'
;MYSVRNYCSKDAENLKQICIETAAPVFRGKNITEKALVDVYCRYYIENEPESCFVVADRDDVAKGYVLCAKNYDEYRKVFRKKYLKTWNPVTLLMGKFAMNSIGDYVKDYPAHLHIDLLPECQGQGSGRKLIMMLIEHLKANHITGLMLHVSMKNEGARAFYRKCGFHILYEDKKDALYGIKLGE
;
A
#
# COMPACT_ATOMS: atom_id res chain seq x y z
N MET A 1 -8.31 -13.87 18.06
CA MET A 1 -7.22 -12.89 18.37
C MET A 1 -6.36 -12.77 17.13
N TYR A 2 -6.01 -11.54 16.73
CA TYR A 2 -5.15 -11.30 15.57
C TYR A 2 -3.73 -10.96 16.02
N SER A 3 -2.73 -11.44 15.30
CA SER A 3 -1.31 -11.11 15.48
C SER A 3 -0.77 -10.35 14.28
N VAL A 4 0.28 -9.55 14.49
CA VAL A 4 1.01 -8.88 13.39
C VAL A 4 2.38 -9.51 13.28
N ARG A 5 2.78 -9.86 12.05
CA ARG A 5 4.08 -10.45 11.73
C ARG A 5 4.59 -10.02 10.37
N ASN A 6 5.84 -10.36 10.08
CA ASN A 6 6.40 -10.22 8.74
C ASN A 6 5.61 -11.06 7.73
N TYR A 7 5.52 -10.56 6.52
CA TYR A 7 5.07 -11.33 5.37
C TYR A 7 5.97 -12.54 5.13
N CYS A 8 5.40 -13.63 4.65
CA CYS A 8 6.14 -14.77 4.10
C CYS A 8 5.44 -15.28 2.83
N SER A 9 6.15 -16.06 2.02
CA SER A 9 5.68 -16.47 0.69
C SER A 9 4.34 -17.22 0.67
N LYS A 10 3.99 -17.92 1.75
CA LYS A 10 2.67 -18.59 1.89
C LYS A 10 1.50 -17.64 1.90
N ASP A 11 1.72 -16.36 2.25
CA ASP A 11 0.67 -15.34 2.34
C ASP A 11 0.30 -14.76 0.95
N ALA A 12 1.14 -14.98 -0.07
CA ALA A 12 1.05 -14.28 -1.35
C ALA A 12 -0.34 -14.32 -2.00
N GLU A 13 -0.97 -15.49 -2.05
CA GLU A 13 -2.31 -15.63 -2.67
C GLU A 13 -3.39 -14.95 -1.82
N ASN A 14 -3.31 -15.06 -0.48
CA ASN A 14 -4.24 -14.37 0.41
C ASN A 14 -4.12 -12.85 0.28
N LEU A 15 -2.92 -12.30 0.18
CA LEU A 15 -2.73 -10.85 0.01
C LEU A 15 -3.33 -10.35 -1.30
N LYS A 16 -3.16 -11.08 -2.40
CA LYS A 16 -3.79 -10.76 -3.68
C LYS A 16 -5.32 -10.77 -3.58
N GLN A 17 -5.87 -11.77 -2.89
CA GLN A 17 -7.31 -11.88 -2.68
C GLN A 17 -7.83 -10.73 -1.82
N ILE A 18 -7.16 -10.39 -0.72
CA ILE A 18 -7.50 -9.24 0.13
C ILE A 18 -7.48 -7.94 -0.69
N CYS A 19 -6.46 -7.74 -1.53
CA CYS A 19 -6.36 -6.57 -2.42
C CYS A 19 -7.58 -6.43 -3.34
N ILE A 20 -8.07 -7.55 -3.90
CA ILE A 20 -9.27 -7.55 -4.76
C ILE A 20 -10.53 -7.28 -3.93
N GLU A 21 -10.69 -7.93 -2.78
CA GLU A 21 -11.88 -7.81 -1.93
C GLU A 21 -12.05 -6.43 -1.30
N THR A 22 -10.95 -5.75 -0.97
CA THR A 22 -10.97 -4.41 -0.37
C THR A 22 -11.05 -3.30 -1.41
N ALA A 23 -10.74 -3.60 -2.67
CA ALA A 23 -10.80 -2.63 -3.75
C ALA A 23 -12.21 -2.07 -3.99
N ALA A 24 -12.28 -0.88 -4.58
CA ALA A 24 -13.56 -0.28 -4.98
C ALA A 24 -14.30 -1.19 -5.98
N PRO A 25 -15.64 -1.29 -5.89
CA PRO A 25 -16.44 -2.21 -6.70
C PRO A 25 -16.20 -2.11 -8.21
N VAL A 26 -15.82 -0.93 -8.71
CA VAL A 26 -15.53 -0.70 -10.14
C VAL A 26 -14.35 -1.53 -10.67
N PHE A 27 -13.46 -1.99 -9.80
CA PHE A 27 -12.29 -2.80 -10.15
C PHE A 27 -12.51 -4.31 -10.01
N ARG A 28 -13.63 -4.74 -9.41
CA ARG A 28 -13.93 -6.15 -9.15
C ARG A 28 -14.64 -6.81 -10.32
N GLY A 29 -14.43 -8.10 -10.50
CA GLY A 29 -15.17 -8.93 -11.48
C GLY A 29 -14.69 -8.78 -12.92
N LYS A 30 -13.54 -8.14 -13.18
CA LYS A 30 -12.96 -8.02 -14.53
C LYS A 30 -11.48 -8.41 -14.47
N ASN A 31 -11.13 -9.59 -14.95
CA ASN A 31 -9.77 -10.15 -14.90
C ASN A 31 -8.66 -9.16 -15.28
N ILE A 32 -8.90 -8.29 -16.26
CA ILE A 32 -7.91 -7.31 -16.74
C ILE A 32 -7.67 -6.20 -15.71
N THR A 33 -8.74 -5.69 -15.09
CA THR A 33 -8.65 -4.64 -14.07
C THR A 33 -8.12 -5.18 -12.75
N GLU A 34 -8.50 -6.41 -12.37
CA GLU A 34 -7.99 -7.09 -11.18
C GLU A 34 -6.50 -7.37 -11.28
N LYS A 35 -6.02 -7.84 -12.45
CA LYS A 35 -4.59 -8.02 -12.66
C LYS A 35 -3.81 -6.72 -12.47
N ALA A 36 -4.26 -5.65 -13.10
CA ALA A 36 -3.60 -4.34 -12.99
C ALA A 36 -3.66 -3.80 -11.54
N LEU A 37 -4.79 -3.97 -10.85
CA LEU A 37 -4.96 -3.63 -9.45
C LEU A 37 -3.95 -4.37 -8.57
N VAL A 38 -3.90 -5.70 -8.71
CA VAL A 38 -2.97 -6.54 -7.94
C VAL A 38 -1.52 -6.19 -8.25
N ASP A 39 -1.16 -5.93 -9.50
CA ASP A 39 0.20 -5.53 -9.88
C ASP A 39 0.62 -4.23 -9.17
N VAL A 40 -0.28 -3.22 -9.10
CA VAL A 40 0.00 -1.90 -8.49
C VAL A 40 0.00 -1.95 -6.97
N TYR A 41 -0.98 -2.60 -6.37
CA TYR A 41 -1.29 -2.46 -4.94
C TYR A 41 -0.79 -3.62 -4.08
N CYS A 42 -0.31 -4.73 -4.70
CA CYS A 42 0.13 -5.90 -3.96
C CYS A 42 1.40 -6.52 -4.54
N ARG A 43 1.36 -6.98 -5.79
CA ARG A 43 2.34 -7.88 -6.37
C ARG A 43 3.76 -7.32 -6.41
N TYR A 44 3.92 -6.04 -6.78
CA TYR A 44 5.24 -5.41 -6.79
C TYR A 44 5.95 -5.60 -5.45
N TYR A 45 5.28 -5.29 -4.36
CA TYR A 45 5.86 -5.24 -3.02
C TYR A 45 6.32 -6.60 -2.55
N ILE A 46 5.44 -7.61 -2.66
CA ILE A 46 5.74 -8.97 -2.21
C ILE A 46 6.80 -9.67 -3.07
N GLU A 47 7.01 -9.23 -4.32
CA GLU A 47 8.03 -9.79 -5.22
C GLU A 47 9.38 -9.05 -5.16
N ASN A 48 9.40 -7.76 -4.81
CA ASN A 48 10.63 -6.96 -4.91
C ASN A 48 11.10 -6.38 -3.57
N GLU A 49 10.20 -6.23 -2.58
CA GLU A 49 10.52 -5.68 -1.25
C GLU A 49 9.78 -6.44 -0.13
N PRO A 50 9.83 -7.80 -0.10
CA PRO A 50 9.07 -8.60 0.87
C PRO A 50 9.42 -8.29 2.33
N GLU A 51 10.64 -7.83 2.60
CA GLU A 51 11.08 -7.43 3.94
C GLU A 51 10.37 -6.19 4.48
N SER A 52 9.77 -5.37 3.59
CA SER A 52 8.98 -4.18 3.92
C SER A 52 7.47 -4.45 3.90
N CYS A 53 7.08 -5.73 4.01
CA CYS A 53 5.70 -6.20 4.00
C CYS A 53 5.36 -6.88 5.32
N PHE A 54 4.23 -6.49 5.92
CA PHE A 54 3.74 -7.06 7.18
C PHE A 54 2.27 -7.44 7.06
N VAL A 55 1.86 -8.47 7.80
CA VAL A 55 0.50 -9.01 7.74
C VAL A 55 -0.15 -9.04 9.11
N VAL A 56 -1.48 -8.93 9.11
CA VAL A 56 -2.34 -9.32 10.22
C VAL A 56 -2.80 -10.74 9.97
N ALA A 57 -2.49 -11.66 10.86
CA ALA A 57 -2.88 -13.06 10.76
C ALA A 57 -3.87 -13.45 11.87
N ASP A 58 -4.76 -14.37 11.55
CA ASP A 58 -5.71 -14.96 12.51
C ASP A 58 -5.04 -16.08 13.34
N ARG A 59 -5.84 -16.85 14.09
CA ARG A 59 -5.35 -17.93 14.97
C ARG A 59 -4.74 -19.10 14.21
N ASP A 60 -5.16 -19.29 12.97
CA ASP A 60 -4.69 -20.36 12.10
C ASP A 60 -3.51 -19.88 11.23
N ASP A 61 -2.95 -18.72 11.58
CA ASP A 61 -1.85 -18.03 10.87
C ASP A 61 -2.18 -17.68 9.41
N VAL A 62 -3.46 -17.45 9.11
CA VAL A 62 -3.96 -17.00 7.81
C VAL A 62 -4.00 -15.48 7.77
N ALA A 63 -3.37 -14.85 6.76
CA ALA A 63 -3.38 -13.41 6.58
C ALA A 63 -4.79 -12.88 6.32
N LYS A 64 -5.20 -11.84 7.06
CA LYS A 64 -6.50 -11.14 6.99
C LYS A 64 -6.35 -9.65 6.69
N GLY A 65 -5.14 -9.17 6.59
CA GLY A 65 -4.81 -7.80 6.23
C GLY A 65 -3.31 -7.65 6.10
N TYR A 66 -2.87 -6.53 5.56
CA TYR A 66 -1.46 -6.26 5.32
C TYR A 66 -1.14 -4.77 5.33
N VAL A 67 0.13 -4.44 5.49
CA VAL A 67 0.77 -3.22 5.02
C VAL A 67 1.94 -3.61 4.11
N LEU A 68 2.00 -3.00 2.94
CA LEU A 68 3.02 -3.22 1.92
C LEU A 68 3.72 -1.89 1.65
N CYS A 69 5.05 -1.89 1.56
CA CYS A 69 5.79 -0.65 1.36
C CYS A 69 6.90 -0.82 0.34
N ALA A 70 7.07 0.19 -0.50
CA ALA A 70 8.28 0.40 -1.27
C ALA A 70 9.10 1.51 -0.61
N LYS A 71 10.36 1.22 -0.31
CA LYS A 71 11.26 2.15 0.40
C LYS A 71 11.69 3.33 -0.46
N ASN A 72 11.63 3.17 -1.78
CA ASN A 72 11.99 4.22 -2.74
C ASN A 72 11.01 4.24 -3.91
N TYR A 73 10.21 5.31 -4.01
CA TYR A 73 9.19 5.47 -5.04
C TYR A 73 9.75 5.57 -6.46
N ASP A 74 10.91 6.17 -6.65
CA ASP A 74 11.53 6.27 -7.98
C ASP A 74 12.02 4.90 -8.46
N GLU A 75 12.60 4.09 -7.59
CA GLU A 75 12.97 2.71 -7.92
C GLU A 75 11.72 1.85 -8.16
N TYR A 76 10.67 2.00 -7.35
CA TYR A 76 9.37 1.39 -7.61
C TYR A 76 8.89 1.70 -9.03
N ARG A 77 8.87 2.98 -9.43
CA ARG A 77 8.43 3.40 -10.77
C ARG A 77 9.26 2.78 -11.89
N LYS A 78 10.58 2.73 -11.75
CA LYS A 78 11.49 2.14 -12.74
C LYS A 78 11.22 0.65 -12.94
N VAL A 79 11.20 -0.10 -11.84
CA VAL A 79 10.96 -1.55 -11.87
C VAL A 79 9.55 -1.84 -12.38
N PHE A 80 8.55 -1.09 -11.88
CA PHE A 80 7.16 -1.27 -12.29
C PHE A 80 6.98 -1.07 -13.80
N ARG A 81 7.54 0.00 -14.36
CA ARG A 81 7.50 0.25 -15.81
C ARG A 81 8.17 -0.86 -16.61
N LYS A 82 9.32 -1.35 -16.15
CA LYS A 82 10.10 -2.37 -16.86
C LYS A 82 9.44 -3.76 -16.78
N LYS A 83 8.90 -4.15 -15.63
CA LYS A 83 8.45 -5.53 -15.34
C LYS A 83 6.95 -5.72 -15.54
N TYR A 84 6.13 -4.78 -15.03
CA TYR A 84 4.67 -4.97 -14.95
C TYR A 84 3.92 -4.30 -16.10
N LEU A 85 4.22 -3.04 -16.45
CA LEU A 85 3.47 -2.33 -17.50
C LEU A 85 3.55 -3.01 -18.86
N LYS A 86 4.61 -3.74 -19.15
CA LYS A 86 4.75 -4.49 -20.42
C LYS A 86 3.67 -5.58 -20.59
N THR A 87 3.07 -6.03 -19.51
CA THR A 87 2.06 -7.08 -19.52
C THR A 87 0.63 -6.54 -19.57
N TRP A 88 0.47 -5.21 -19.56
CA TRP A 88 -0.83 -4.55 -19.54
C TRP A 88 -1.33 -4.29 -20.96
N ASN A 89 -2.65 -4.32 -21.14
CA ASN A 89 -3.27 -3.88 -22.38
C ASN A 89 -3.19 -2.33 -22.54
N PRO A 90 -3.39 -1.80 -23.75
CA PRO A 90 -3.26 -0.36 -24.02
C PRO A 90 -4.13 0.54 -23.13
N VAL A 91 -5.33 0.09 -22.75
CA VAL A 91 -6.27 0.87 -21.93
C VAL A 91 -5.78 0.99 -20.49
N THR A 92 -5.45 -0.14 -19.86
CA THR A 92 -4.89 -0.16 -18.48
C THR A 92 -3.54 0.53 -18.42
N LEU A 93 -2.73 0.44 -19.50
CA LEU A 93 -1.44 1.12 -19.61
C LEU A 93 -1.59 2.66 -19.55
N LEU A 94 -2.57 3.22 -20.25
CA LEU A 94 -2.83 4.66 -20.22
C LEU A 94 -3.25 5.12 -18.82
N MET A 95 -4.15 4.38 -18.16
CA MET A 95 -4.59 4.66 -16.79
C MET A 95 -3.43 4.58 -15.78
N GLY A 96 -2.57 3.57 -15.89
CA GLY A 96 -1.41 3.40 -15.00
C GLY A 96 -0.37 4.50 -15.14
N LYS A 97 -0.11 4.99 -16.35
CA LYS A 97 0.80 6.12 -16.57
C LYS A 97 0.34 7.39 -15.87
N PHE A 98 -0.96 7.65 -15.84
CA PHE A 98 -1.54 8.80 -15.13
C PHE A 98 -1.38 8.64 -13.60
N ALA A 99 -1.73 7.49 -13.06
CA ALA A 99 -1.68 7.22 -11.62
C ALA A 99 -0.25 7.34 -11.04
N MET A 100 0.77 6.97 -11.82
CA MET A 100 2.17 6.96 -11.37
C MET A 100 2.87 8.34 -11.42
N ASN A 101 2.27 9.35 -12.04
CA ASN A 101 2.92 10.67 -12.22
C ASN A 101 2.50 11.71 -11.16
N SER A 102 1.54 11.41 -10.30
CA SER A 102 0.90 12.40 -9.41
C SER A 102 1.68 12.76 -8.13
N ILE A 103 2.82 12.11 -7.86
CA ILE A 103 3.55 12.24 -6.58
C ILE A 103 4.87 13.05 -6.72
N GLY A 104 5.24 13.47 -7.91
CA GLY A 104 6.56 13.99 -8.34
C GLY A 104 7.44 14.73 -7.32
N ASP A 105 6.95 15.81 -6.73
CA ASP A 105 7.77 16.73 -5.93
C ASP A 105 8.00 16.24 -4.48
N TYR A 106 7.17 15.34 -3.96
CA TYR A 106 7.22 14.87 -2.59
C TYR A 106 8.21 13.72 -2.35
N VAL A 107 8.67 13.03 -3.41
CA VAL A 107 9.53 11.84 -3.32
C VAL A 107 10.86 12.13 -2.62
N LYS A 108 11.39 13.35 -2.77
CA LYS A 108 12.65 13.74 -2.10
C LYS A 108 12.54 13.70 -0.59
N ASP A 109 11.41 14.16 -0.07
CA ASP A 109 11.14 14.28 1.36
C ASP A 109 10.46 13.07 1.97
N TYR A 110 9.72 12.31 1.14
CA TYR A 110 8.95 11.12 1.50
C TYR A 110 9.24 10.00 0.49
N PRO A 111 10.45 9.41 0.53
CA PRO A 111 10.88 8.45 -0.48
C PRO A 111 10.08 7.14 -0.47
N ALA A 112 9.59 6.72 0.71
CA ALA A 112 8.81 5.50 0.83
C ALA A 112 7.31 5.75 0.61
N HIS A 113 6.61 4.74 0.07
CA HIS A 113 5.15 4.77 -0.03
C HIS A 113 4.55 3.42 0.35
N LEU A 114 3.33 3.45 0.90
CA LEU A 114 2.64 2.26 1.39
C LEU A 114 1.26 2.06 0.77
N HIS A 115 0.82 0.78 0.86
CA HIS A 115 -0.59 0.38 0.79
C HIS A 115 -0.94 -0.45 2.02
N ILE A 116 -2.15 -0.29 2.54
CA ILE A 116 -2.65 -1.01 3.70
C ILE A 116 -4.12 -1.39 3.48
N ASP A 117 -4.42 -2.66 3.59
CA ASP A 117 -5.76 -3.20 3.49
C ASP A 117 -6.01 -4.23 4.58
N LEU A 118 -7.19 -4.17 5.19
CA LEU A 118 -7.64 -5.10 6.20
C LEU A 118 -9.05 -5.56 5.88
N LEU A 119 -9.29 -6.85 5.96
CA LEU A 119 -10.65 -7.39 5.88
C LEU A 119 -11.50 -6.86 7.06
N PRO A 120 -12.82 -6.69 6.88
CA PRO A 120 -13.70 -6.08 7.89
C PRO A 120 -13.58 -6.71 9.28
N GLU A 121 -13.41 -8.02 9.35
CA GLU A 121 -13.34 -8.78 10.61
C GLU A 121 -12.10 -8.45 11.47
N CYS A 122 -11.04 -7.90 10.89
CA CYS A 122 -9.85 -7.50 11.65
C CYS A 122 -9.70 -5.98 11.80
N GLN A 123 -10.69 -5.21 11.36
CA GLN A 123 -10.75 -3.75 11.56
C GLN A 123 -11.22 -3.39 12.97
N GLY A 124 -10.99 -2.14 13.39
CA GLY A 124 -11.48 -1.62 14.68
C GLY A 124 -10.79 -2.16 15.93
N GLN A 125 -9.86 -3.12 15.81
CA GLN A 125 -9.18 -3.82 16.92
C GLN A 125 -7.72 -3.36 17.11
N GLY A 126 -7.33 -2.23 16.52
CA GLY A 126 -5.97 -1.71 16.60
C GLY A 126 -4.95 -2.37 15.65
N SER A 127 -5.35 -3.37 14.87
CA SER A 127 -4.47 -4.12 13.95
C SER A 127 -3.80 -3.22 12.93
N GLY A 128 -4.54 -2.30 12.31
CA GLY A 128 -3.99 -1.34 11.34
C GLY A 128 -2.93 -0.43 11.95
N ARG A 129 -3.15 0.05 13.19
CA ARG A 129 -2.15 0.86 13.89
C ARG A 129 -0.87 0.06 14.18
N LYS A 130 -1.00 -1.19 14.60
CA LYS A 130 0.17 -2.07 14.84
C LYS A 130 0.98 -2.27 13.55
N LEU A 131 0.31 -2.50 12.40
CA LEU A 131 0.96 -2.60 11.10
C LEU A 131 1.75 -1.32 10.76
N ILE A 132 1.13 -0.14 10.90
CA ILE A 132 1.78 1.15 10.62
C ILE A 132 2.99 1.36 11.54
N MET A 133 2.87 1.06 12.84
CA MET A 133 3.98 1.21 13.79
C MET A 133 5.15 0.28 13.43
N MET A 134 4.87 -0.97 13.12
CA MET A 134 5.88 -1.96 12.73
C MET A 134 6.59 -1.55 11.44
N LEU A 135 5.85 -1.03 10.46
CA LEU A 135 6.43 -0.49 9.23
C LEU A 135 7.30 0.74 9.51
N ILE A 136 6.85 1.69 10.34
CA ILE A 136 7.63 2.88 10.70
C ILE A 136 8.96 2.49 11.37
N GLU A 137 8.94 1.56 12.31
CA GLU A 137 10.14 1.05 12.97
C GLU A 137 11.10 0.41 11.95
N HIS A 138 10.58 -0.42 11.04
CA HIS A 138 11.36 -1.02 9.97
C HIS A 138 12.00 0.03 9.06
N LEU A 139 11.26 1.06 8.65
CA LEU A 139 11.75 2.12 7.78
C LEU A 139 12.82 2.97 8.47
N LYS A 140 12.64 3.31 9.76
CA LYS A 140 13.65 4.01 10.56
C LYS A 140 14.94 3.19 10.66
N ALA A 141 14.86 1.91 10.92
CA ALA A 141 16.02 1.01 10.96
C ALA A 141 16.74 0.93 9.59
N ASN A 142 16.07 1.24 8.50
CA ASN A 142 16.63 1.34 7.15
C ASN A 142 16.97 2.78 6.72
N HIS A 143 17.01 3.73 7.66
CA HIS A 143 17.35 5.15 7.42
C HIS A 143 16.45 5.84 6.40
N ILE A 144 15.20 5.44 6.28
CA ILE A 144 14.20 6.09 5.43
C ILE A 144 13.65 7.34 6.15
N THR A 145 13.68 8.48 5.47
CA THR A 145 13.38 9.78 6.06
C THR A 145 11.91 10.16 6.08
N GLY A 146 11.10 9.52 5.24
CA GLY A 146 9.68 9.84 5.14
C GLY A 146 8.88 8.77 4.41
N LEU A 147 7.60 8.70 4.76
CA LEU A 147 6.63 7.74 4.25
C LEU A 147 5.38 8.47 3.79
N MET A 148 4.85 8.11 2.64
CA MET A 148 3.64 8.71 2.07
C MET A 148 2.64 7.66 1.60
N LEU A 149 1.40 8.09 1.39
CA LEU A 149 0.33 7.27 0.82
C LEU A 149 -0.74 8.14 0.17
N HIS A 150 -1.44 7.56 -0.81
CA HIS A 150 -2.64 8.15 -1.39
C HIS A 150 -3.90 7.58 -0.74
N VAL A 151 -4.91 8.43 -0.55
CA VAL A 151 -6.22 8.01 -0.06
C VAL A 151 -7.32 8.81 -0.77
N SER A 152 -8.40 8.14 -1.17
CA SER A 152 -9.57 8.82 -1.75
C SER A 152 -10.23 9.76 -0.76
N MET A 153 -10.62 10.95 -1.21
CA MET A 153 -11.39 11.92 -0.41
C MET A 153 -12.70 11.35 0.13
N LYS A 154 -13.28 10.36 -0.55
CA LYS A 154 -14.48 9.64 -0.10
C LYS A 154 -14.24 8.68 1.06
N ASN A 155 -12.98 8.29 1.31
CA ASN A 155 -12.64 7.36 2.39
C ASN A 155 -12.33 8.12 3.69
N GLU A 156 -13.36 8.69 4.31
CA GLU A 156 -13.24 9.47 5.55
C GLU A 156 -12.66 8.65 6.70
N GLY A 157 -13.02 7.37 6.78
CA GLY A 157 -12.51 6.46 7.80
C GLY A 157 -11.00 6.28 7.72
N ALA A 158 -10.47 6.02 6.52
CA ALA A 158 -9.03 5.91 6.30
C ALA A 158 -8.30 7.23 6.57
N ARG A 159 -8.86 8.36 6.10
CA ARG A 159 -8.30 9.70 6.36
C ARG A 159 -8.20 10.00 7.86
N ALA A 160 -9.23 9.67 8.62
CA ALA A 160 -9.23 9.82 10.08
C ALA A 160 -8.20 8.88 10.74
N PHE A 161 -8.09 7.65 10.25
CA PHE A 161 -7.10 6.68 10.71
C PHE A 161 -5.66 7.17 10.50
N TYR A 162 -5.31 7.65 9.31
CA TYR A 162 -3.95 8.13 9.03
C TYR A 162 -3.58 9.35 9.90
N ARG A 163 -4.51 10.31 10.10
CA ARG A 163 -4.26 11.43 11.03
C ARG A 163 -3.99 10.94 12.46
N LYS A 164 -4.72 9.93 12.95
CA LYS A 164 -4.45 9.31 14.26
C LYS A 164 -3.12 8.57 14.32
N CYS A 165 -2.58 8.15 13.20
CA CYS A 165 -1.24 7.54 13.09
C CYS A 165 -0.12 8.58 12.94
N GLY A 166 -0.43 9.89 12.93
CA GLY A 166 0.56 10.96 12.83
C GLY A 166 0.84 11.47 11.41
N PHE A 167 0.12 10.96 10.42
CA PHE A 167 0.23 11.48 9.05
C PHE A 167 -0.47 12.82 8.91
N HIS A 168 0.08 13.71 8.11
CA HIS A 168 -0.50 14.99 7.72
C HIS A 168 -0.69 15.06 6.20
N ILE A 169 -1.54 15.99 5.76
CA ILE A 169 -1.82 16.20 4.35
C ILE A 169 -0.64 16.93 3.71
N LEU A 170 -0.10 16.36 2.63
CA LEU A 170 0.89 17.00 1.77
C LEU A 170 0.23 17.72 0.59
N TYR A 171 -0.81 17.09 0.03
CA TYR A 171 -1.60 17.60 -1.07
C TYR A 171 -3.01 17.01 -1.00
N GLU A 172 -4.01 17.77 -1.45
CA GLU A 172 -5.37 17.26 -1.66
C GLU A 172 -6.05 17.95 -2.84
N ASP A 173 -6.92 17.22 -3.51
CA ASP A 173 -7.84 17.73 -4.51
C ASP A 173 -9.26 17.20 -4.27
N LYS A 174 -10.18 17.35 -5.26
CA LYS A 174 -11.58 16.88 -5.14
C LYS A 174 -11.72 15.36 -5.08
N LYS A 175 -10.70 14.58 -5.48
CA LYS A 175 -10.76 13.14 -5.62
C LYS A 175 -9.94 12.43 -4.57
N ASP A 176 -8.69 12.86 -4.39
CA ASP A 176 -7.67 12.16 -3.62
C ASP A 176 -6.86 13.12 -2.74
N ALA A 177 -6.29 12.58 -1.68
CA ALA A 177 -5.31 13.27 -0.86
C ALA A 177 -4.03 12.44 -0.73
N LEU A 178 -2.88 13.12 -0.76
CA LEU A 178 -1.57 12.58 -0.42
C LEU A 178 -1.28 12.89 1.04
N TYR A 179 -1.04 11.88 1.83
CA TYR A 179 -0.62 11.98 3.22
C TYR A 179 0.84 11.61 3.37
N GLY A 180 1.54 12.27 4.30
CA GLY A 180 2.93 11.96 4.63
C GLY A 180 3.22 12.03 6.11
N ILE A 181 4.27 11.32 6.51
CA ILE A 181 4.86 11.39 7.84
C ILE A 181 6.38 11.41 7.72
N LYS A 182 7.04 12.35 8.38
CA LYS A 182 8.50 12.34 8.55
C LYS A 182 8.87 11.30 9.59
N LEU A 183 9.89 10.50 9.31
CA LEU A 183 10.25 9.39 10.18
C LEU A 183 11.32 9.76 11.22
N GLY A 184 11.80 11.01 11.19
CA GLY A 184 12.75 11.55 12.15
C GLY A 184 14.10 10.84 12.16
N GLU A 185 15.12 11.54 12.61
CA GLU A 185 16.42 10.97 12.97
C GLU A 185 16.29 10.04 14.19
#